data_fe5e354f3fd92e3b75bbaed9364c02f0
#
_entry.id   fe5e354f3fd92e3b75bbaed9364c02f0
#
_cell.length_a   1.000
_cell.length_b   1.000
_cell.length_c   1.000
_cell.angle_alpha   90.00
_cell.angle_beta   90.00
_cell.angle_gamma   90.00
#
_symmetry.space_group_name_H-M   'P 1'
#
loop_
_entity.id
_entity.type
_entity.pdbx_description
1 polymer ?
#
loop_
_entity_poly.entity_id
_entity_poly.type
_entity_poly.pdbx_seq_one_letter_code
_entity_poly.pdbx_strand_id
1 'polypeptide(L)'
;MSELQLFSYGGPDCLKFVSDTVVPTPKDDEVQLKVMAAGVNVIDTKIRKGTSFAAKARGNNFPWVLGFDVAGEVMAVPNAEVNWQKGDRVCGLVGFAQQAGAYCSVGCFKANELARVPDSVGMREAAALPLAGLTAWQALFEVGRLKPGETVIISAGAGGVGHLAVQLATLAGAKVYAIASKKNHAFLKSLGALDVCEYHEDEYLRWQSEADLIIDLVGGQSAISSLSLLKINSRMVSVPTVTFQAVCLAASNLSSEVLGMVVRPDVQQLEHLLQLVAEGKLRVCVSDALALKDGALAHEKIEAGHTLGKIVLIPE
;
A
#
# COMPACT_ATOMS: atom_id res chain seq x y z
N MET A 1 -24.08 1.43 -13.07
CA MET A 1 -22.85 1.97 -12.47
C MET A 1 -21.68 1.85 -13.42
N SER A 2 -20.48 2.36 -13.08
CA SER A 2 -19.28 2.23 -13.91
C SER A 2 -18.22 1.38 -13.19
N GLU A 3 -17.39 0.67 -13.97
CA GLU A 3 -16.32 -0.20 -13.50
C GLU A 3 -15.12 -0.13 -14.43
N LEU A 4 -13.93 -0.37 -13.88
CA LEU A 4 -12.74 -0.65 -14.65
C LEU A 4 -12.46 -2.16 -14.58
N GLN A 5 -12.72 -2.86 -15.68
CA GLN A 5 -12.66 -4.31 -15.77
C GLN A 5 -11.40 -4.80 -16.49
N LEU A 6 -10.82 -5.87 -15.99
CA LEU A 6 -9.73 -6.62 -16.63
C LEU A 6 -10.32 -7.76 -17.44
N PHE A 7 -10.09 -7.79 -18.75
CA PHE A 7 -10.64 -8.80 -19.68
C PHE A 7 -9.65 -9.93 -20.00
N SER A 8 -8.37 -9.71 -19.78
CA SER A 8 -7.30 -10.72 -19.95
C SER A 8 -6.07 -10.28 -19.19
N TYR A 9 -5.15 -11.19 -18.91
CA TYR A 9 -3.82 -10.80 -18.46
C TYR A 9 -3.06 -10.08 -19.57
N GLY A 10 -2.24 -9.08 -19.20
CA GLY A 10 -1.43 -8.38 -20.18
C GLY A 10 -1.03 -6.95 -19.78
N GLY A 11 -0.90 -6.11 -20.81
CA GLY A 11 -0.59 -4.69 -20.69
C GLY A 11 -1.72 -3.84 -20.08
N PRO A 12 -1.48 -2.55 -19.84
CA PRO A 12 -2.51 -1.63 -19.30
C PRO A 12 -3.78 -1.57 -20.15
N ASP A 13 -3.66 -1.81 -21.44
CA ASP A 13 -4.75 -1.86 -22.42
C ASP A 13 -5.75 -3.00 -22.20
N CYS A 14 -5.41 -4.00 -21.36
CA CYS A 14 -6.34 -5.05 -20.93
C CYS A 14 -7.39 -4.56 -19.92
N LEU A 15 -7.18 -3.37 -19.32
CA LEU A 15 -8.16 -2.69 -18.49
C LEU A 15 -9.10 -1.87 -19.35
N LYS A 16 -10.41 -2.11 -19.21
CA LYS A 16 -11.45 -1.41 -19.96
C LYS A 16 -12.44 -0.77 -19.02
N PHE A 17 -12.75 0.49 -19.27
CA PHE A 17 -13.84 1.18 -18.61
C PHE A 17 -15.18 0.67 -19.19
N VAL A 18 -16.09 0.27 -18.32
CA VAL A 18 -17.43 -0.23 -18.67
C VAL A 18 -18.45 0.61 -17.91
N SER A 19 -19.36 1.25 -18.64
CA SER A 19 -20.52 1.94 -18.09
C SER A 19 -21.74 1.03 -18.06
N ASP A 20 -22.77 1.46 -17.34
CA ASP A 20 -24.09 0.81 -17.31
C ASP A 20 -24.09 -0.64 -16.80
N THR A 21 -23.09 -0.99 -15.96
CA THR A 21 -23.06 -2.27 -15.25
C THR A 21 -24.15 -2.33 -14.16
N VAL A 22 -24.53 -3.56 -13.80
CA VAL A 22 -25.60 -3.78 -12.79
C VAL A 22 -25.08 -3.35 -11.41
N VAL A 23 -25.88 -2.60 -10.68
CA VAL A 23 -25.59 -2.23 -9.29
C VAL A 23 -25.71 -3.49 -8.42
N PRO A 24 -24.64 -3.89 -7.69
CA PRO A 24 -24.68 -5.09 -6.87
C PRO A 24 -25.55 -4.87 -5.62
N THR A 25 -26.22 -5.92 -5.17
CA THR A 25 -26.94 -5.94 -3.89
C THR A 25 -26.04 -6.53 -2.82
N PRO A 26 -25.92 -5.91 -1.64
CA PRO A 26 -25.06 -6.43 -0.56
C PRO A 26 -25.60 -7.75 -0.02
N LYS A 27 -24.68 -8.70 0.25
CA LYS A 27 -24.97 -9.93 1.00
C LYS A 27 -25.02 -9.64 2.50
N ASP A 28 -25.34 -10.65 3.31
CA ASP A 28 -25.59 -10.49 4.74
C ASP A 28 -24.40 -9.87 5.54
N ASP A 29 -23.16 -10.07 5.08
CA ASP A 29 -21.94 -9.57 5.70
C ASP A 29 -21.31 -8.37 4.94
N GLU A 30 -21.99 -7.87 3.90
CA GLU A 30 -21.46 -6.81 3.03
C GLU A 30 -22.19 -5.48 3.24
N VAL A 31 -21.51 -4.42 2.87
CA VAL A 31 -22.00 -3.04 2.82
C VAL A 31 -21.90 -2.54 1.39
N GLN A 32 -22.96 -1.95 0.88
CA GLN A 32 -22.94 -1.29 -0.43
C GLN A 32 -22.39 0.14 -0.26
N LEU A 33 -21.34 0.47 -1.00
CA LEU A 33 -20.71 1.78 -0.98
C LEU A 33 -20.90 2.51 -2.31
N LYS A 34 -21.17 3.81 -2.22
CA LYS A 34 -20.82 4.77 -3.25
C LYS A 34 -19.31 5.02 -3.13
N VAL A 35 -18.53 4.51 -4.07
CA VAL A 35 -17.09 4.67 -4.06
C VAL A 35 -16.73 6.10 -4.44
N MET A 36 -15.99 6.79 -3.57
CA MET A 36 -15.53 8.16 -3.77
C MET A 36 -14.10 8.20 -4.30
N ALA A 37 -13.28 7.21 -3.93
CA ALA A 37 -11.93 7.03 -4.43
C ALA A 37 -11.49 5.57 -4.23
N ALA A 38 -10.61 5.08 -5.12
CA ALA A 38 -9.94 3.78 -5.01
C ALA A 38 -8.43 3.94 -5.12
N GLY A 39 -7.66 3.38 -4.19
CA GLY A 39 -6.20 3.44 -4.21
C GLY A 39 -5.60 2.47 -5.23
N VAL A 40 -4.56 2.93 -5.94
CA VAL A 40 -3.82 2.10 -6.89
C VAL A 40 -2.54 1.57 -6.25
N ASN A 41 -2.28 0.28 -6.43
CA ASN A 41 -1.16 -0.42 -5.80
C ASN A 41 -0.34 -1.25 -6.81
N VAL A 42 0.92 -1.49 -6.49
CA VAL A 42 1.80 -2.33 -7.30
C VAL A 42 1.25 -3.75 -7.47
N ILE A 43 0.52 -4.27 -6.48
CA ILE A 43 -0.11 -5.60 -6.58
C ILE A 43 -1.17 -5.64 -7.67
N ASP A 44 -1.92 -4.56 -7.91
CA ASP A 44 -2.93 -4.49 -8.97
C ASP A 44 -2.28 -4.68 -10.35
N THR A 45 -1.11 -4.06 -10.57
CA THR A 45 -0.36 -4.23 -11.84
C THR A 45 0.17 -5.65 -12.00
N LYS A 46 0.61 -6.30 -10.91
CA LYS A 46 1.07 -7.70 -10.92
C LYS A 46 -0.09 -8.67 -11.17
N ILE A 47 -1.28 -8.37 -10.66
CA ILE A 47 -2.49 -9.16 -10.95
C ILE A 47 -2.86 -8.99 -12.42
N ARG A 48 -2.91 -7.76 -12.91
CA ARG A 48 -3.19 -7.48 -14.32
C ARG A 48 -2.23 -8.23 -15.26
N LYS A 49 -0.95 -8.32 -14.91
CA LYS A 49 0.07 -9.07 -15.67
C LYS A 49 -0.02 -10.60 -15.53
N GLY A 50 -0.84 -11.11 -14.62
CA GLY A 50 -0.90 -12.55 -14.33
C GLY A 50 0.28 -13.10 -13.54
N THR A 51 1.14 -12.23 -12.97
CA THR A 51 2.40 -12.64 -12.31
C THR A 51 2.30 -12.80 -10.80
N SER A 52 1.18 -12.37 -10.20
CA SER A 52 0.98 -12.46 -8.75
C SER A 52 0.41 -13.83 -8.33
N PHE A 53 0.57 -14.16 -7.05
CA PHE A 53 -0.08 -15.34 -6.46
C PHE A 53 -1.62 -15.23 -6.50
N ALA A 54 -2.18 -14.03 -6.35
CA ALA A 54 -3.63 -13.79 -6.44
C ALA A 54 -4.17 -14.04 -7.84
N ALA A 55 -3.43 -13.65 -8.90
CA ALA A 55 -3.80 -13.96 -10.27
C ALA A 55 -3.79 -15.47 -10.54
N LYS A 56 -2.77 -16.17 -10.06
CA LYS A 56 -2.70 -17.64 -10.20
C LYS A 56 -3.87 -18.36 -9.52
N ALA A 57 -4.30 -17.88 -8.35
CA ALA A 57 -5.43 -18.45 -7.61
C ALA A 57 -6.77 -18.23 -8.32
N ARG A 58 -6.97 -17.09 -8.99
CA ARG A 58 -8.22 -16.75 -9.71
C ARG A 58 -8.36 -17.42 -11.07
N GLY A 59 -7.27 -17.80 -11.71
CA GLY A 59 -7.29 -18.39 -13.05
C GLY A 59 -7.70 -17.40 -14.15
N ASN A 60 -8.47 -17.85 -15.15
CA ASN A 60 -8.82 -17.07 -16.33
C ASN A 60 -10.33 -16.72 -16.43
N ASN A 61 -11.04 -16.70 -15.33
CA ASN A 61 -12.48 -16.39 -15.31
C ASN A 61 -12.73 -14.87 -15.37
N PHE A 62 -12.44 -14.26 -16.51
CA PHE A 62 -12.67 -12.84 -16.76
C PHE A 62 -14.14 -12.53 -17.11
N PRO A 63 -14.61 -11.23 -16.97
CA PRO A 63 -13.84 -10.06 -16.52
C PRO A 63 -13.72 -9.95 -15.01
N TRP A 64 -12.69 -9.20 -14.53
CA TRP A 64 -12.51 -8.88 -13.11
C TRP A 64 -12.49 -7.37 -12.89
N VAL A 65 -13.07 -6.92 -11.78
CA VAL A 65 -12.81 -5.58 -11.25
C VAL A 65 -11.62 -5.68 -10.30
N LEU A 66 -10.59 -4.86 -10.50
CA LEU A 66 -9.40 -4.79 -9.65
C LEU A 66 -9.57 -3.77 -8.52
N GLY A 67 -8.48 -3.53 -7.78
CA GLY A 67 -8.41 -2.56 -6.69
C GLY A 67 -8.78 -3.16 -5.34
N PHE A 68 -7.91 -2.94 -4.34
CA PHE A 68 -8.09 -3.43 -2.97
C PHE A 68 -8.32 -2.30 -1.97
N ASP A 69 -7.93 -1.09 -2.30
CA ASP A 69 -8.13 0.09 -1.44
C ASP A 69 -9.39 0.83 -1.89
N VAL A 70 -10.33 1.00 -0.99
CA VAL A 70 -11.58 1.73 -1.23
C VAL A 70 -11.81 2.79 -0.17
N ALA A 71 -12.37 3.93 -0.57
CA ALA A 71 -13.03 4.88 0.33
C ALA A 71 -14.34 5.34 -0.28
N GLY A 72 -15.37 5.45 0.53
CA GLY A 72 -16.70 5.80 0.05
C GLY A 72 -17.70 6.07 1.16
N GLU A 73 -18.96 6.25 0.73
CA GLU A 73 -20.10 6.45 1.63
C GLU A 73 -21.02 5.23 1.56
N VAL A 74 -21.50 4.80 2.71
CA VAL A 74 -22.48 3.71 2.82
C VAL A 74 -23.79 4.12 2.16
N MET A 75 -24.23 3.36 1.17
CA MET A 75 -25.52 3.53 0.49
C MET A 75 -26.61 2.66 1.09
N ALA A 76 -26.27 1.40 1.35
CA ALA A 76 -27.18 0.41 1.89
C ALA A 76 -26.46 -0.64 2.73
N VAL A 77 -27.15 -1.18 3.71
CA VAL A 77 -26.76 -2.33 4.53
C VAL A 77 -27.84 -3.40 4.42
N PRO A 78 -27.51 -4.70 4.46
CA PRO A 78 -28.48 -5.78 4.25
C PRO A 78 -29.47 -5.91 5.41
N ASN A 79 -29.03 -5.67 6.64
CA ASN A 79 -29.81 -5.86 7.87
C ASN A 79 -29.26 -5.02 9.02
N ALA A 80 -29.94 -5.02 10.17
CA ALA A 80 -29.57 -4.26 11.36
C ALA A 80 -28.39 -4.85 12.17
N GLU A 81 -27.90 -6.03 11.83
CA GLU A 81 -26.75 -6.67 12.51
C GLU A 81 -25.43 -6.08 12.01
N VAL A 82 -25.43 -5.45 10.86
CA VAL A 82 -24.27 -4.74 10.32
C VAL A 82 -24.15 -3.37 11.00
N ASN A 83 -23.05 -3.12 11.69
CA ASN A 83 -22.82 -1.91 12.48
C ASN A 83 -22.45 -0.68 11.60
N TRP A 84 -23.15 -0.49 10.50
CA TRP A 84 -23.00 0.65 9.59
C TRP A 84 -24.38 1.23 9.27
N GLN A 85 -24.41 2.50 8.91
CA GLN A 85 -25.62 3.18 8.47
C GLN A 85 -25.38 4.00 7.20
N LYS A 86 -26.44 4.26 6.47
CA LYS A 86 -26.40 5.09 5.26
C LYS A 86 -25.79 6.46 5.58
N GLY A 87 -24.84 6.89 4.76
CA GLY A 87 -24.08 8.14 4.92
C GLY A 87 -22.79 8.00 5.73
N ASP A 88 -22.54 6.86 6.37
CA ASP A 88 -21.24 6.63 7.04
C ASP A 88 -20.10 6.70 6.02
N ARG A 89 -19.04 7.44 6.39
CA ARG A 89 -17.81 7.54 5.61
C ARG A 89 -16.86 6.43 6.03
N VAL A 90 -16.45 5.61 5.07
CA VAL A 90 -15.65 4.41 5.36
C VAL A 90 -14.51 4.24 4.36
N CYS A 91 -13.44 3.56 4.78
CA CYS A 91 -12.41 3.04 3.88
C CYS A 91 -11.93 1.67 4.35
N GLY A 92 -11.27 0.92 3.46
CA GLY A 92 -10.78 -0.41 3.80
C GLY A 92 -9.80 -0.99 2.81
N LEU A 93 -9.02 -1.98 3.28
CA LEU A 93 -8.29 -2.93 2.46
C LEU A 93 -9.22 -4.12 2.24
N VAL A 94 -9.93 -4.15 1.10
CA VAL A 94 -11.07 -5.04 0.88
C VAL A 94 -10.70 -6.24 0.03
N GLY A 95 -11.13 -7.43 0.44
CA GLY A 95 -10.97 -8.69 -0.28
C GLY A 95 -9.53 -9.00 -0.66
N PHE A 96 -8.55 -8.56 0.13
CA PHE A 96 -7.13 -8.62 -0.24
C PHE A 96 -6.70 -10.04 -0.59
N ALA A 97 -6.02 -10.14 -1.74
CA ALA A 97 -5.51 -11.38 -2.34
C ALA A 97 -6.57 -12.41 -2.78
N GLN A 98 -7.86 -12.15 -2.57
CA GLN A 98 -8.95 -13.05 -2.96
C GLN A 98 -9.91 -12.39 -3.94
N GLN A 99 -10.64 -11.39 -3.53
CA GLN A 99 -11.68 -10.73 -4.33
C GLN A 99 -11.46 -9.22 -4.32
N ALA A 100 -10.70 -8.71 -5.27
CA ALA A 100 -10.61 -7.28 -5.55
C ALA A 100 -11.99 -6.72 -5.99
N GLY A 101 -12.11 -5.43 -6.18
CA GLY A 101 -13.35 -4.86 -6.70
C GLY A 101 -13.51 -3.36 -6.45
N ALA A 102 -12.48 -2.69 -5.96
CA ALA A 102 -12.59 -1.26 -5.61
C ALA A 102 -12.63 -0.32 -6.83
N TYR A 103 -12.27 -0.78 -8.03
CA TYR A 103 -12.28 0.06 -9.23
C TYR A 103 -13.68 0.14 -9.84
N CYS A 104 -14.63 0.68 -9.09
CA CYS A 104 -16.02 0.84 -9.47
C CYS A 104 -16.64 2.12 -8.89
N SER A 105 -17.79 2.53 -9.39
CA SER A 105 -18.54 3.66 -8.81
C SER A 105 -19.46 3.25 -7.66
N VAL A 106 -19.91 1.99 -7.67
CA VAL A 106 -20.69 1.38 -6.59
C VAL A 106 -20.20 -0.05 -6.41
N GLY A 107 -19.94 -0.48 -5.17
CA GLY A 107 -19.48 -1.84 -4.86
C GLY A 107 -20.04 -2.34 -3.54
N CYS A 108 -20.01 -3.68 -3.36
CA CYS A 108 -20.34 -4.33 -2.10
C CYS A 108 -19.08 -4.92 -1.49
N PHE A 109 -18.81 -4.59 -0.23
CA PHE A 109 -17.57 -4.95 0.47
C PHE A 109 -17.92 -5.47 1.85
N LYS A 110 -17.07 -6.37 2.39
CA LYS A 110 -17.28 -6.94 3.72
C LYS A 110 -17.25 -5.85 4.79
N ALA A 111 -18.27 -5.83 5.61
CA ALA A 111 -18.46 -4.84 6.67
C ALA A 111 -17.31 -4.82 7.69
N ASN A 112 -16.72 -5.98 7.96
CA ASN A 112 -15.60 -6.17 8.90
C ASN A 112 -14.22 -5.83 8.34
N GLU A 113 -14.11 -5.42 7.06
CA GLU A 113 -12.88 -4.91 6.44
C GLU A 113 -12.87 -3.38 6.34
N LEU A 114 -13.92 -2.71 6.82
CA LEU A 114 -14.11 -1.27 6.73
C LEU A 114 -13.83 -0.58 8.05
N ALA A 115 -13.12 0.54 7.99
CA ALA A 115 -12.84 1.47 9.07
C ALA A 115 -13.60 2.78 8.85
N ARG A 116 -14.01 3.45 9.93
CA ARG A 116 -14.68 4.77 9.88
C ARG A 116 -13.67 5.86 9.52
N VAL A 117 -13.98 6.66 8.52
CA VAL A 117 -13.14 7.81 8.11
C VAL A 117 -13.56 9.03 8.92
N PRO A 118 -12.65 9.65 9.72
CA PRO A 118 -12.91 10.89 10.41
C PRO A 118 -13.30 12.03 9.47
N ASP A 119 -14.15 12.97 9.90
CA ASP A 119 -14.66 14.06 9.06
C ASP A 119 -13.54 14.96 8.49
N SER A 120 -12.45 15.14 9.25
CA SER A 120 -11.28 15.91 8.85
C SER A 120 -10.40 15.25 7.78
N VAL A 121 -10.59 13.94 7.50
CA VAL A 121 -9.80 13.18 6.53
C VAL A 121 -10.51 13.18 5.18
N GLY A 122 -9.80 13.58 4.12
CA GLY A 122 -10.32 13.56 2.76
C GLY A 122 -10.48 12.13 2.22
N MET A 123 -11.46 11.90 1.33
CA MET A 123 -11.69 10.55 0.78
C MET A 123 -10.55 10.05 -0.11
N ARG A 124 -9.77 10.96 -0.73
CA ARG A 124 -8.60 10.59 -1.52
C ARG A 124 -7.49 10.05 -0.64
N GLU A 125 -7.22 10.72 0.47
CA GLU A 125 -6.26 10.29 1.49
C GLU A 125 -6.71 8.98 2.13
N ALA A 126 -8.00 8.86 2.46
CA ALA A 126 -8.58 7.65 3.02
C ALA A 126 -8.47 6.44 2.07
N ALA A 127 -8.65 6.63 0.75
CA ALA A 127 -8.46 5.57 -0.25
C ALA A 127 -6.99 5.25 -0.51
N ALA A 128 -6.08 6.19 -0.27
CA ALA A 128 -4.65 6.00 -0.48
C ALA A 128 -3.95 5.28 0.68
N LEU A 129 -4.61 5.17 1.83
CA LEU A 129 -4.02 4.72 3.09
C LEU A 129 -4.03 3.20 3.30
N PRO A 130 -5.10 2.41 3.02
CA PRO A 130 -5.27 1.10 3.60
C PRO A 130 -4.12 0.14 3.33
N LEU A 131 -3.87 -0.27 2.10
CA LEU A 131 -2.79 -1.22 1.79
C LEU A 131 -1.41 -0.67 2.17
N ALA A 132 -1.13 0.57 1.80
CA ALA A 132 0.18 1.17 2.02
C ALA A 132 0.46 1.43 3.51
N GLY A 133 -0.52 1.96 4.24
CA GLY A 133 -0.43 2.22 5.68
C GLY A 133 -0.32 0.95 6.50
N LEU A 134 -1.16 -0.03 6.23
CA LEU A 134 -1.10 -1.34 6.89
C LEU A 134 0.22 -2.06 6.60
N THR A 135 0.72 -1.99 5.36
CA THR A 135 2.04 -2.55 5.02
C THR A 135 3.15 -1.87 5.82
N ALA A 136 3.15 -0.53 5.87
CA ALA A 136 4.15 0.22 6.64
C ALA A 136 4.08 -0.09 8.14
N TRP A 137 2.88 -0.12 8.71
CA TRP A 137 2.66 -0.45 10.12
C TRP A 137 3.13 -1.85 10.46
N GLN A 138 2.65 -2.86 9.74
CA GLN A 138 2.97 -4.26 10.00
C GLN A 138 4.46 -4.56 9.77
N ALA A 139 5.06 -3.95 8.71
CA ALA A 139 6.49 -4.08 8.46
C ALA A 139 7.35 -3.51 9.59
N LEU A 140 6.99 -2.34 10.13
CA LEU A 140 7.76 -1.68 11.19
C LEU A 140 7.55 -2.33 12.55
N PHE A 141 6.29 -2.54 12.95
CA PHE A 141 5.96 -2.82 14.36
C PHE A 141 5.69 -4.29 14.65
N GLU A 142 5.02 -5.01 13.76
CA GLU A 142 4.72 -6.43 14.00
C GLU A 142 5.91 -7.31 13.59
N VAL A 143 6.34 -7.22 12.34
CA VAL A 143 7.41 -8.07 11.82
C VAL A 143 8.77 -7.51 12.17
N GLY A 144 8.98 -6.23 11.92
CA GLY A 144 10.22 -5.51 12.19
C GLY A 144 10.49 -5.24 13.67
N ARG A 145 9.48 -5.23 14.53
CA ARG A 145 9.61 -5.04 15.99
C ARG A 145 10.44 -3.81 16.35
N LEU A 146 10.24 -2.71 15.59
CA LEU A 146 10.97 -1.45 15.73
C LEU A 146 10.82 -0.89 17.15
N LYS A 147 11.94 -0.45 17.73
CA LYS A 147 12.00 0.15 19.05
C LYS A 147 12.46 1.61 18.98
N PRO A 148 12.04 2.46 19.94
CA PRO A 148 12.55 3.82 20.06
C PRO A 148 14.09 3.83 20.13
N GLY A 149 14.73 4.78 19.43
CA GLY A 149 16.17 4.94 19.38
C GLY A 149 16.89 4.05 18.38
N GLU A 150 16.28 3.00 17.83
CA GLU A 150 16.85 2.19 16.76
C GLU A 150 17.05 3.00 15.48
N THR A 151 18.03 2.62 14.68
CA THR A 151 18.24 3.14 13.33
C THR A 151 17.50 2.25 12.34
N VAL A 152 16.57 2.84 11.56
CA VAL A 152 15.87 2.15 10.50
C VAL A 152 16.21 2.74 9.14
N ILE A 153 16.54 1.87 8.17
CA ILE A 153 16.75 2.26 6.77
C ILE A 153 15.54 1.80 5.95
N ILE A 154 14.96 2.71 5.18
CA ILE A 154 13.75 2.44 4.37
C ILE A 154 14.09 2.64 2.89
N SER A 155 14.07 1.57 2.10
CA SER A 155 14.22 1.64 0.65
C SER A 155 12.95 2.17 -0.01
N ALA A 156 13.08 2.78 -1.21
CA ALA A 156 11.97 3.45 -1.89
C ALA A 156 11.17 4.38 -0.96
N GLY A 157 11.87 5.15 -0.11
CA GLY A 157 11.28 5.96 0.96
C GLY A 157 10.21 6.96 0.49
N ALA A 158 10.28 7.45 -0.76
CA ALA A 158 9.29 8.40 -1.30
C ALA A 158 8.08 7.73 -1.96
N GLY A 159 8.04 6.40 -2.06
CA GLY A 159 6.94 5.64 -2.65
C GLY A 159 5.73 5.51 -1.74
N GLY A 160 4.72 4.76 -2.22
CA GLY A 160 3.42 4.62 -1.53
C GLY A 160 3.51 4.09 -0.11
N VAL A 161 4.29 3.05 0.14
CA VAL A 161 4.54 2.51 1.50
C VAL A 161 5.60 3.33 2.22
N GLY A 162 6.68 3.67 1.50
CA GLY A 162 7.88 4.28 2.10
C GLY A 162 7.60 5.61 2.80
N HIS A 163 6.81 6.52 2.19
CA HIS A 163 6.56 7.83 2.80
C HIS A 163 5.73 7.76 4.09
N LEU A 164 4.91 6.71 4.25
CA LEU A 164 4.19 6.43 5.48
C LEU A 164 5.12 5.77 6.51
N ALA A 165 5.95 4.81 6.07
CA ALA A 165 6.90 4.14 6.94
C ALA A 165 7.93 5.12 7.56
N VAL A 166 8.43 6.09 6.78
CA VAL A 166 9.32 7.15 7.29
C VAL A 166 8.67 7.91 8.45
N GLN A 167 7.42 8.35 8.27
CA GLN A 167 6.71 9.11 9.30
C GLN A 167 6.39 8.27 10.54
N LEU A 168 5.89 7.04 10.33
CA LEU A 168 5.54 6.14 11.44
C LEU A 168 6.76 5.78 12.28
N ALA A 169 7.90 5.50 11.64
CA ALA A 169 9.15 5.22 12.34
C ALA A 169 9.68 6.46 13.10
N THR A 170 9.55 7.66 12.50
CA THR A 170 9.89 8.93 13.17
C THR A 170 9.01 9.16 14.40
N LEU A 171 7.70 8.97 14.27
CA LEU A 171 6.74 9.08 15.40
C LEU A 171 7.04 8.08 16.51
N ALA A 172 7.57 6.91 16.18
CA ALA A 172 8.00 5.90 17.14
C ALA A 172 9.35 6.22 17.81
N GLY A 173 9.99 7.35 17.47
CA GLY A 173 11.28 7.76 18.05
C GLY A 173 12.49 7.04 17.47
N ALA A 174 12.39 6.45 16.28
CA ALA A 174 13.52 5.85 15.58
C ALA A 174 14.36 6.90 14.83
N LYS A 175 15.62 6.57 14.56
CA LYS A 175 16.47 7.31 13.64
C LYS A 175 16.21 6.80 12.22
N VAL A 176 15.57 7.60 11.39
CA VAL A 176 15.11 7.17 10.06
C VAL A 176 16.09 7.62 8.97
N TYR A 177 16.61 6.68 8.21
CA TYR A 177 17.36 6.90 6.99
C TYR A 177 16.56 6.38 5.81
N ALA A 178 16.52 7.10 4.70
CA ALA A 178 15.70 6.74 3.56
C ALA A 178 16.49 6.73 2.25
N ILE A 179 16.21 5.76 1.39
CA ILE A 179 16.81 5.66 0.06
C ILE A 179 15.76 6.09 -0.97
N ALA A 180 16.05 7.11 -1.76
CA ALA A 180 15.18 7.63 -2.81
C ALA A 180 15.95 8.49 -3.80
N SER A 181 15.36 8.78 -4.97
CA SER A 181 15.95 9.72 -5.94
C SER A 181 16.11 11.12 -5.34
N LYS A 182 17.17 11.84 -5.73
CA LYS A 182 17.58 13.15 -5.25
C LYS A 182 16.46 14.19 -5.22
N LYS A 183 15.58 14.19 -6.24
CA LYS A 183 14.41 15.09 -6.30
C LYS A 183 13.46 14.95 -5.10
N ASN A 184 13.49 13.82 -4.40
CA ASN A 184 12.59 13.51 -3.28
C ASN A 184 13.25 13.70 -1.91
N HIS A 185 14.55 14.08 -1.82
CA HIS A 185 15.27 14.20 -0.56
C HIS A 185 14.65 15.24 0.37
N ALA A 186 14.32 16.43 -0.15
CA ALA A 186 13.68 17.48 0.64
C ALA A 186 12.33 17.04 1.21
N PHE A 187 11.53 16.33 0.40
CA PHE A 187 10.26 15.75 0.84
C PHE A 187 10.46 14.78 2.00
N LEU A 188 11.39 13.82 1.88
CA LEU A 188 11.65 12.83 2.93
C LEU A 188 12.18 13.45 4.22
N LYS A 189 13.05 14.47 4.11
CA LYS A 189 13.48 15.23 5.28
C LYS A 189 12.31 15.96 5.95
N SER A 190 11.36 16.50 5.19
CA SER A 190 10.15 17.10 5.74
C SER A 190 9.22 16.11 6.45
N LEU A 191 9.35 14.80 6.16
CA LEU A 191 8.63 13.72 6.81
C LEU A 191 9.36 13.14 8.05
N GLY A 192 10.54 13.65 8.39
CA GLY A 192 11.30 13.25 9.56
C GLY A 192 12.52 12.35 9.29
N ALA A 193 12.86 12.07 8.03
CA ALA A 193 14.10 11.36 7.72
C ALA A 193 15.33 12.22 8.15
N LEU A 194 16.20 11.65 8.96
CA LEU A 194 17.43 12.29 9.41
C LEU A 194 18.44 12.42 8.26
N ASP A 195 18.53 11.39 7.44
CA ASP A 195 19.40 11.39 6.27
C ASP A 195 18.72 10.66 5.10
N VAL A 196 19.07 11.07 3.87
CA VAL A 196 18.52 10.52 2.63
C VAL A 196 19.66 10.40 1.62
N CYS A 197 19.74 9.27 0.91
CA CYS A 197 20.69 9.08 -0.19
C CYS A 197 20.05 8.43 -1.41
N GLU A 198 20.78 8.49 -2.52
CA GLU A 198 20.38 7.86 -3.77
C GLU A 198 20.76 6.37 -3.80
N TYR A 199 20.03 5.60 -4.61
CA TYR A 199 20.24 4.16 -4.74
C TYR A 199 21.23 3.78 -5.86
N HIS A 200 21.63 4.74 -6.72
CA HIS A 200 22.55 4.51 -7.84
C HIS A 200 24.03 4.78 -7.51
N GLU A 201 24.26 5.53 -6.45
CA GLU A 201 25.61 5.87 -6.00
C GLU A 201 25.86 5.07 -4.74
N ASP A 202 27.08 4.60 -4.54
CA ASP A 202 27.47 3.89 -3.31
C ASP A 202 27.38 4.80 -2.06
N GLU A 203 26.65 5.91 -2.19
CA GLU A 203 26.42 6.86 -1.09
C GLU A 203 25.79 6.22 0.14
N TYR A 204 24.88 5.26 -0.06
CA TYR A 204 24.24 4.56 1.06
C TYR A 204 25.24 3.68 1.83
N LEU A 205 26.40 3.35 1.26
CA LEU A 205 27.46 2.61 1.96
C LEU A 205 28.05 3.40 3.13
N ARG A 206 27.88 4.73 3.19
CA ARG A 206 28.21 5.52 4.38
C ARG A 206 27.44 5.10 5.62
N TRP A 207 26.31 4.38 5.45
CA TRP A 207 25.52 3.80 6.53
C TRP A 207 25.86 2.32 6.79
N GLN A 208 27.01 1.84 6.31
CA GLN A 208 27.43 0.45 6.50
C GLN A 208 27.44 0.09 8.00
N SER A 209 26.77 -1.02 8.32
CA SER A 209 26.63 -1.52 9.70
C SER A 209 25.95 -0.53 10.68
N GLU A 210 25.05 0.34 10.18
CA GLU A 210 24.30 1.31 10.99
C GLU A 210 22.87 0.90 11.30
N ALA A 211 22.28 -0.02 10.49
CA ALA A 211 20.86 -0.36 10.61
C ALA A 211 20.60 -1.42 11.68
N ASP A 212 19.69 -1.10 12.59
CA ASP A 212 19.05 -2.06 13.49
C ASP A 212 17.89 -2.78 12.76
N LEU A 213 17.24 -2.06 11.81
CA LEU A 213 16.16 -2.56 10.98
C LEU A 213 16.30 -1.99 9.56
N ILE A 214 16.08 -2.85 8.56
CA ILE A 214 15.86 -2.41 7.18
C ILE A 214 14.43 -2.77 6.76
N ILE A 215 13.70 -1.81 6.20
CA ILE A 215 12.44 -2.06 5.48
C ILE A 215 12.75 -2.03 3.98
N ASP A 216 12.79 -3.21 3.39
CA ASP A 216 12.99 -3.39 1.97
C ASP A 216 11.65 -3.39 1.22
N LEU A 217 11.45 -2.37 0.38
CA LEU A 217 10.26 -2.18 -0.45
C LEU A 217 10.54 -2.41 -1.95
N VAL A 218 11.77 -2.77 -2.31
CA VAL A 218 12.24 -2.91 -3.70
C VAL A 218 12.51 -4.36 -4.07
N GLY A 219 13.23 -5.09 -3.21
CA GLY A 219 13.64 -6.47 -3.45
C GLY A 219 14.83 -6.62 -4.40
N GLY A 220 15.10 -7.86 -4.78
CA GLY A 220 16.14 -8.21 -5.75
C GLY A 220 17.54 -7.74 -5.36
N GLN A 221 18.31 -7.28 -6.33
CA GLN A 221 19.70 -6.85 -6.12
C GLN A 221 19.80 -5.67 -5.13
N SER A 222 18.83 -4.75 -5.15
CA SER A 222 18.80 -3.62 -4.21
C SER A 222 18.72 -4.09 -2.75
N ALA A 223 17.85 -5.06 -2.46
CA ALA A 223 17.75 -5.66 -1.13
C ALA A 223 19.04 -6.38 -0.73
N ILE A 224 19.63 -7.16 -1.66
CA ILE A 224 20.88 -7.90 -1.43
C ILE A 224 22.03 -6.91 -1.10
N SER A 225 22.18 -5.84 -1.88
CA SER A 225 23.20 -4.81 -1.62
C SER A 225 22.98 -4.11 -0.26
N SER A 226 21.73 -3.94 0.17
CA SER A 226 21.41 -3.32 1.46
C SER A 226 21.76 -4.18 2.66
N LEU A 227 22.02 -5.48 2.50
CA LEU A 227 22.43 -6.35 3.61
C LEU A 227 23.70 -5.89 4.32
N SER A 228 24.63 -5.22 3.59
CA SER A 228 25.87 -4.64 4.18
C SER A 228 25.59 -3.50 5.16
N LEU A 229 24.40 -2.93 5.16
CA LEU A 229 23.99 -1.84 6.04
C LEU A 229 23.53 -2.34 7.42
N LEU A 230 23.26 -3.64 7.56
CA LEU A 230 22.79 -4.26 8.79
C LEU A 230 23.91 -4.33 9.85
N LYS A 231 23.59 -3.98 11.08
CA LYS A 231 24.40 -4.33 12.26
C LYS A 231 24.41 -5.85 12.48
N ILE A 232 25.32 -6.31 13.32
CA ILE A 232 25.29 -7.68 13.83
C ILE A 232 24.02 -7.88 14.67
N ASN A 233 23.33 -9.02 14.49
CA ASN A 233 22.08 -9.38 15.19
C ASN A 233 20.92 -8.38 14.94
N SER A 234 20.91 -7.77 13.80
CA SER A 234 19.82 -6.89 13.33
C SER A 234 18.84 -7.63 12.41
N ARG A 235 17.97 -6.91 11.74
CA ARG A 235 16.91 -7.54 10.93
C ARG A 235 16.54 -6.73 9.69
N MET A 236 16.12 -7.43 8.64
CA MET A 236 15.51 -6.86 7.45
C MET A 236 14.10 -7.41 7.29
N VAL A 237 13.11 -6.56 7.04
CA VAL A 237 11.79 -6.96 6.57
C VAL A 237 11.72 -6.69 5.07
N SER A 238 11.61 -7.75 4.25
CA SER A 238 11.47 -7.65 2.81
C SER A 238 10.01 -7.87 2.41
N VAL A 239 9.39 -6.85 1.85
CA VAL A 239 7.99 -6.85 1.42
C VAL A 239 7.80 -7.50 0.04
N PRO A 240 8.72 -7.37 -0.94
CA PRO A 240 8.59 -8.00 -2.25
C PRO A 240 8.75 -9.53 -2.20
N THR A 241 7.63 -10.24 -2.21
CA THR A 241 7.59 -11.72 -2.07
C THR A 241 8.32 -12.48 -3.19
N VAL A 242 8.37 -11.94 -4.42
CA VAL A 242 8.94 -12.63 -5.58
C VAL A 242 10.46 -12.83 -5.45
N THR A 243 11.15 -11.89 -4.81
CA THR A 243 12.61 -11.89 -4.65
C THR A 243 13.07 -12.31 -3.26
N PHE A 244 12.14 -12.59 -2.34
CA PHE A 244 12.41 -12.88 -0.94
C PHE A 244 13.40 -14.04 -0.74
N GLN A 245 13.19 -15.15 -1.45
CA GLN A 245 14.06 -16.32 -1.33
C GLN A 245 15.51 -16.02 -1.72
N ALA A 246 15.73 -15.21 -2.76
CA ALA A 246 17.08 -14.81 -3.18
C ALA A 246 17.76 -13.92 -2.13
N VAL A 247 17.00 -13.04 -1.46
CA VAL A 247 17.53 -12.20 -0.36
C VAL A 247 17.89 -13.06 0.86
N CYS A 248 17.05 -14.02 1.24
CA CYS A 248 17.35 -14.97 2.32
C CYS A 248 18.63 -15.78 2.04
N LEU A 249 18.80 -16.25 0.80
CA LEU A 249 19.99 -16.99 0.40
C LEU A 249 21.26 -16.14 0.50
N ALA A 250 21.19 -14.87 0.04
CA ALA A 250 22.30 -13.93 0.14
C ALA A 250 22.66 -13.59 1.60
N ALA A 251 21.68 -13.61 2.50
CA ALA A 251 21.86 -13.33 3.93
C ALA A 251 22.31 -14.56 4.76
N SER A 252 22.41 -15.74 4.17
CA SER A 252 22.59 -17.04 4.90
C SER A 252 23.82 -17.10 5.80
N ASN A 253 24.86 -16.30 5.52
CA ASN A 253 26.08 -16.21 6.32
C ASN A 253 26.09 -15.02 7.30
N LEU A 254 25.01 -14.24 7.36
CA LEU A 254 24.89 -13.13 8.29
C LEU A 254 24.25 -13.61 9.61
N SER A 255 24.60 -12.98 10.72
CA SER A 255 23.92 -13.19 11.99
C SER A 255 22.62 -12.39 12.13
N SER A 256 22.17 -11.75 11.06
CA SER A 256 20.95 -10.93 11.02
C SER A 256 19.79 -11.71 10.41
N GLU A 257 18.57 -11.40 10.83
CA GLU A 257 17.36 -12.05 10.33
C GLU A 257 16.85 -11.37 9.05
N VAL A 258 16.40 -12.16 8.06
CA VAL A 258 15.60 -11.66 6.93
C VAL A 258 14.20 -12.23 7.04
N LEU A 259 13.24 -11.32 7.22
CA LEU A 259 11.83 -11.63 7.48
C LEU A 259 10.99 -11.22 6.27
N GLY A 260 10.14 -12.11 5.79
CA GLY A 260 9.15 -11.81 4.75
C GLY A 260 7.80 -11.46 5.37
N MET A 261 6.98 -10.72 4.64
CA MET A 261 5.61 -10.43 5.03
C MET A 261 4.66 -10.34 3.85
N VAL A 262 3.40 -10.57 4.13
CA VAL A 262 2.27 -10.21 3.28
C VAL A 262 1.32 -9.42 4.16
N VAL A 263 0.93 -8.22 3.71
CA VAL A 263 -0.01 -7.38 4.44
C VAL A 263 -1.35 -8.10 4.63
N ARG A 264 -1.98 -7.90 5.75
CA ARG A 264 -3.34 -8.38 6.04
C ARG A 264 -4.27 -7.21 6.36
N PRO A 265 -5.56 -7.31 6.03
CA PRO A 265 -6.57 -6.38 6.54
C PRO A 265 -6.56 -6.37 8.08
N ASP A 266 -6.58 -5.18 8.66
CA ASP A 266 -6.70 -4.98 10.10
C ASP A 266 -7.37 -3.63 10.35
N VAL A 267 -8.63 -3.68 10.73
CA VAL A 267 -9.47 -2.49 10.91
C VAL A 267 -8.96 -1.62 12.06
N GLN A 268 -8.51 -2.22 13.16
CA GLN A 268 -8.02 -1.46 14.32
C GLN A 268 -6.74 -0.69 13.99
N GLN A 269 -5.83 -1.31 13.24
CA GLN A 269 -4.62 -0.62 12.76
C GLN A 269 -4.98 0.49 11.78
N LEU A 270 -5.94 0.24 10.88
CA LEU A 270 -6.39 1.25 9.92
C LEU A 270 -7.06 2.43 10.61
N GLU A 271 -7.92 2.20 11.61
CA GLU A 271 -8.52 3.26 12.44
C GLU A 271 -7.47 4.08 13.17
N HIS A 272 -6.44 3.42 13.72
CA HIS A 272 -5.32 4.13 14.34
C HIS A 272 -4.57 5.02 13.34
N LEU A 273 -4.30 4.51 12.14
CA LEU A 273 -3.65 5.27 11.07
C LEU A 273 -4.50 6.47 10.63
N LEU A 274 -5.82 6.28 10.47
CA LEU A 274 -6.76 7.35 10.14
C LEU A 274 -6.80 8.42 11.24
N GLN A 275 -6.72 8.01 12.50
CA GLN A 275 -6.65 8.95 13.63
C GLN A 275 -5.35 9.78 13.57
N LEU A 276 -4.20 9.17 13.26
CA LEU A 276 -2.95 9.91 13.06
C LEU A 276 -3.05 10.91 11.91
N VAL A 277 -3.76 10.56 10.84
CA VAL A 277 -4.03 11.49 9.73
C VAL A 277 -4.92 12.63 10.18
N ALA A 278 -6.01 12.34 10.90
CA ALA A 278 -6.94 13.34 11.42
C ALA A 278 -6.28 14.34 12.38
N GLU A 279 -5.30 13.88 13.15
CA GLU A 279 -4.48 14.69 14.05
C GLU A 279 -3.34 15.46 13.36
N GLY A 280 -3.17 15.30 12.04
CA GLY A 280 -2.08 15.91 11.29
C GLY A 280 -0.68 15.32 11.60
N LYS A 281 -0.62 14.20 12.31
CA LYS A 281 0.64 13.49 12.64
C LYS A 281 1.14 12.60 11.52
N LEU A 282 0.25 12.10 10.66
CA LEU A 282 0.56 11.29 9.49
C LEU A 282 0.01 11.98 8.23
N ARG A 283 0.89 12.28 7.30
CA ARG A 283 0.53 12.89 6.00
C ARG A 283 0.47 11.82 4.93
N VAL A 284 -0.69 11.65 4.30
CA VAL A 284 -0.85 10.80 3.12
C VAL A 284 -0.61 11.65 1.86
N CYS A 285 0.42 11.31 1.10
CA CYS A 285 0.75 12.00 -0.14
C CYS A 285 0.03 11.33 -1.30
N VAL A 286 -0.96 12.01 -1.89
CA VAL A 286 -1.62 11.60 -3.14
C VAL A 286 -1.07 12.46 -4.26
N SER A 287 -0.22 11.88 -5.13
CA SER A 287 0.41 12.62 -6.24
C SER A 287 -0.53 12.82 -7.42
N ASP A 288 -1.40 11.86 -7.67
CA ASP A 288 -2.34 11.89 -8.79
C ASP A 288 -3.72 11.38 -8.34
N ALA A 289 -4.75 12.10 -8.77
CA ALA A 289 -6.14 11.68 -8.70
C ALA A 289 -6.69 11.64 -10.12
N LEU A 290 -6.79 10.45 -10.69
CA LEU A 290 -7.20 10.23 -12.08
C LEU A 290 -8.66 9.77 -12.13
N ALA A 291 -9.37 10.06 -13.22
CA ALA A 291 -10.69 9.50 -13.42
C ALA A 291 -10.63 7.95 -13.50
N LEU A 292 -11.68 7.26 -13.07
CA LEU A 292 -11.73 5.79 -13.12
C LEU A 292 -11.43 5.24 -14.52
N LYS A 293 -11.91 5.90 -15.57
CA LYS A 293 -11.65 5.54 -16.97
C LYS A 293 -10.19 5.57 -17.37
N ASP A 294 -9.36 6.35 -16.64
CA ASP A 294 -7.93 6.51 -16.89
C ASP A 294 -7.08 5.52 -16.06
N GLY A 295 -7.68 4.45 -15.55
CA GLY A 295 -6.97 3.47 -14.72
C GLY A 295 -5.83 2.74 -15.42
N ALA A 296 -5.88 2.58 -16.75
CA ALA A 296 -4.74 2.10 -17.55
C ALA A 296 -3.52 3.02 -17.38
N LEU A 297 -3.71 4.34 -17.48
CA LEU A 297 -2.67 5.35 -17.27
C LEU A 297 -2.14 5.33 -15.81
N ALA A 298 -3.02 5.10 -14.83
CA ALA A 298 -2.58 4.95 -13.44
C ALA A 298 -1.64 3.75 -13.26
N HIS A 299 -1.93 2.62 -13.92
CA HIS A 299 -1.05 1.44 -13.91
C HIS A 299 0.28 1.69 -14.61
N GLU A 300 0.29 2.40 -15.74
CA GLU A 300 1.53 2.81 -16.43
C GLU A 300 2.42 3.68 -15.53
N LYS A 301 1.82 4.69 -14.87
CA LYS A 301 2.55 5.57 -13.94
C LYS A 301 3.19 4.81 -12.77
N ILE A 302 2.47 3.86 -12.15
CA ILE A 302 3.02 3.05 -11.07
C ILE A 302 4.15 2.14 -11.57
N GLU A 303 3.99 1.55 -12.75
CA GLU A 303 5.00 0.66 -13.36
C GLU A 303 6.28 1.40 -13.78
N ALA A 304 6.18 2.68 -14.10
CA ALA A 304 7.35 3.53 -14.35
C ALA A 304 8.25 3.71 -13.11
N GLY A 305 7.75 3.40 -11.89
CA GLY A 305 8.54 3.37 -10.66
C GLY A 305 8.93 4.73 -10.08
N HIS A 306 8.37 5.83 -10.59
CA HIS A 306 8.72 7.21 -10.19
C HIS A 306 7.61 7.96 -9.46
N THR A 307 6.59 7.24 -9.02
CA THR A 307 5.44 7.81 -8.28
C THR A 307 5.88 8.29 -6.90
N LEU A 308 5.58 9.55 -6.58
CA LEU A 308 5.69 10.09 -5.24
C LEU A 308 4.41 9.76 -4.45
N GLY A 309 4.52 9.03 -3.34
CA GLY A 309 3.34 8.64 -2.57
C GLY A 309 2.40 7.73 -3.36
N LYS A 310 1.12 8.08 -3.42
CA LYS A 310 0.03 7.23 -3.94
C LYS A 310 -0.71 7.87 -5.14
N ILE A 311 -1.30 7.02 -5.96
CA ILE A 311 -2.27 7.37 -7.00
C ILE A 311 -3.64 6.86 -6.57
N VAL A 312 -4.69 7.62 -6.84
CA VAL A 312 -6.08 7.20 -6.63
C VAL A 312 -6.91 7.36 -7.91
N LEU A 313 -7.90 6.50 -8.07
CA LEU A 313 -8.92 6.58 -9.12
C LEU A 313 -10.19 7.16 -8.52
N ILE A 314 -10.79 8.10 -9.24
CA ILE A 314 -12.03 8.78 -8.85
C ILE A 314 -13.13 8.32 -9.80
N PRO A 315 -14.13 7.58 -9.31
CA PRO A 315 -15.33 7.28 -10.09
C PRO A 315 -16.13 8.56 -10.41
N GLU A 316 -16.70 8.61 -11.62
CA GLU A 316 -17.57 9.70 -12.08
C GLU A 316 -19.04 9.43 -11.72
#